data_011b2fd0255d21a19973fb2c8d64cb1e
#
_entry.id   011b2fd0255d21a19973fb2c8d64cb1e
#
_cell.length_a   1.000
_cell.length_b   1.000
_cell.length_c   1.000
_cell.angle_alpha   90.00
_cell.angle_beta   90.00
_cell.angle_gamma   90.00
#
_symmetry.space_group_name_H-M   'P 1'
#
loop_
_entity.id
_entity.type
_entity.pdbx_description
1 polymer ?
#
loop_
_entity_poly.entity_id
_entity_poly.type
_entity_poly.pdbx_seq_one_letter_code
_entity_poly.pdbx_strand_id
1 'polypeptide(L)'
;MQASPLRRCHGGRGTNRQRIVRNCSYGDVHDLEEVLEEGEPTMDILLIGGLWLNGSVWDRVASTLESLGHRPVPLTLPGQGDGSASATLEDQVAAVLAAVDAAPEGPMVVGHSAACTLAWLAADRRPERLAKVALIGGFPFSDGHTYADFFEVRDGVVPFPGWGPFEGPEIADLDDEAREELAAAAIPVPAAVAKGVVRLADERRFDVPVVVVCPEFTPAQAREWIDGGDVPELARAKHVDLADIDAGHWPMVSRPVELARILAAAADAT
;
A
#
# COMPACT_ATOMS: atom_id res chain seq x y z
N MET A 1 3.57 -16.31 -69.55
CA MET A 1 2.12 -16.07 -69.43
C MET A 1 1.71 -16.13 -67.98
N GLN A 2 1.14 -15.08 -67.54
CA GLN A 2 0.28 -14.81 -66.39
C GLN A 2 0.87 -14.88 -64.97
N ALA A 3 1.03 -13.69 -64.48
CA ALA A 3 1.15 -13.31 -63.08
C ALA A 3 -0.17 -13.55 -62.34
N SER A 4 -0.09 -13.85 -61.05
CA SER A 4 -1.23 -13.77 -60.14
C SER A 4 -0.82 -13.13 -58.80
N PRO A 5 -1.70 -12.39 -58.12
CA PRO A 5 -1.33 -11.19 -57.37
C PRO A 5 -1.15 -11.41 -55.87
N LEU A 6 -0.33 -10.54 -55.30
CA LEU A 6 -0.14 -10.26 -53.89
C LEU A 6 -1.45 -9.92 -53.18
N ARG A 7 -1.80 -10.65 -52.14
CA ARG A 7 -2.82 -10.23 -51.16
C ARG A 7 -2.14 -9.49 -50.02
N ARG A 8 -2.53 -8.24 -49.83
CA ARG A 8 -2.21 -7.42 -48.68
C ARG A 8 -2.96 -7.94 -47.43
N CYS A 9 -2.25 -8.26 -46.37
CA CYS A 9 -2.84 -8.40 -45.08
C CYS A 9 -2.74 -7.07 -44.33
N HIS A 10 -3.89 -6.55 -43.93
CA HIS A 10 -4.04 -5.35 -43.07
C HIS A 10 -3.56 -5.67 -41.66
N GLY A 11 -2.73 -4.77 -41.12
CA GLY A 11 -2.26 -4.81 -39.75
C GLY A 11 -3.37 -4.47 -38.75
N GLY A 12 -3.61 -5.38 -37.84
CA GLY A 12 -4.33 -5.12 -36.60
C GLY A 12 -3.33 -4.64 -35.53
N ARG A 13 -3.66 -3.57 -34.83
CA ARG A 13 -2.92 -3.08 -33.67
C ARG A 13 -3.14 -4.08 -32.53
N GLY A 14 -2.07 -4.61 -31.97
CA GLY A 14 -2.07 -5.46 -30.81
C GLY A 14 -0.79 -5.23 -30.02
N THR A 15 -0.98 -4.67 -28.87
CA THR A 15 -0.21 -4.71 -27.61
C THR A 15 1.17 -5.36 -27.64
N ASN A 16 2.08 -4.62 -27.09
CA ASN A 16 3.48 -4.89 -26.79
C ASN A 16 3.70 -6.31 -26.24
N ARG A 17 4.28 -7.19 -27.05
CA ARG A 17 4.87 -8.46 -26.64
C ARG A 17 6.06 -8.77 -27.55
N GLN A 18 7.22 -8.82 -26.90
CA GLN A 18 8.44 -9.54 -27.33
C GLN A 18 8.89 -9.30 -28.78
N ARG A 19 9.86 -8.44 -28.93
CA ARG A 19 10.61 -8.30 -30.17
C ARG A 19 11.79 -9.28 -30.16
N ILE A 20 11.57 -10.46 -30.75
CA ILE A 20 12.65 -11.39 -31.05
C ILE A 20 13.41 -10.85 -32.27
N VAL A 21 14.64 -10.42 -32.06
CA VAL A 21 15.57 -10.14 -33.17
C VAL A 21 16.33 -11.42 -33.50
N ARG A 22 15.91 -12.13 -34.53
CA ARG A 22 16.71 -13.23 -35.09
C ARG A 22 17.73 -12.65 -36.06
N ASN A 23 18.99 -12.70 -35.65
CA ASN A 23 20.10 -12.54 -36.59
C ASN A 23 20.73 -13.92 -36.81
N CYS A 24 20.52 -14.54 -37.97
CA CYS A 24 21.18 -15.79 -38.33
C CYS A 24 22.53 -15.46 -39.00
N SER A 25 23.64 -15.78 -38.32
CA SER A 25 24.90 -16.13 -38.97
C SER A 25 25.51 -17.32 -38.24
N TYR A 26 25.97 -18.26 -39.06
CA TYR A 26 26.45 -19.58 -38.73
C TYR A 26 27.79 -19.49 -37.96
N GLY A 27 27.90 -20.12 -36.78
CA GLY A 27 29.17 -20.39 -36.10
C GLY A 27 29.07 -20.14 -34.58
N ASP A 28 29.35 -21.21 -33.82
CA ASP A 28 29.61 -21.30 -32.39
C ASP A 28 28.41 -21.37 -31.44
N VAL A 29 28.19 -22.60 -30.97
CA VAL A 29 27.33 -22.95 -29.84
C VAL A 29 28.12 -22.60 -28.56
N HIS A 30 28.00 -21.39 -28.08
CA HIS A 30 28.33 -21.00 -26.72
C HIS A 30 27.13 -20.27 -26.12
N ASP A 31 26.62 -20.87 -25.03
CA ASP A 31 25.77 -20.32 -23.99
C ASP A 31 25.07 -18.97 -24.32
N LEU A 32 23.88 -19.06 -24.89
CA LEU A 32 22.91 -17.98 -24.80
C LEU A 32 22.31 -18.04 -23.39
N GLU A 33 22.97 -17.43 -22.41
CA GLU A 33 22.27 -16.87 -21.27
C GLU A 33 21.28 -15.85 -21.85
N GLU A 34 20.03 -16.23 -21.89
CA GLU A 34 18.91 -15.33 -22.19
C GLU A 34 18.87 -14.33 -21.01
N VAL A 35 19.53 -13.18 -21.19
CA VAL A 35 19.38 -12.04 -20.30
C VAL A 35 17.92 -11.64 -20.45
N LEU A 36 17.07 -12.13 -19.54
CA LEU A 36 15.76 -11.55 -19.35
C LEU A 36 16.01 -10.08 -18.96
N GLU A 37 15.79 -9.16 -19.88
CA GLU A 37 15.66 -7.75 -19.54
C GLU A 37 14.46 -7.70 -18.57
N GLU A 38 14.76 -7.59 -17.27
CA GLU A 38 13.75 -7.23 -16.27
C GLU A 38 13.22 -5.86 -16.71
N GLY A 39 11.96 -5.82 -17.15
CA GLY A 39 11.32 -4.56 -17.50
C GLY A 39 11.28 -3.64 -16.30
N GLU A 40 11.35 -2.32 -16.53
CA GLU A 40 11.12 -1.34 -15.46
C GLU A 40 9.84 -1.69 -14.71
N PRO A 41 9.82 -1.62 -13.37
CA PRO A 41 8.63 -1.92 -12.58
C PRO A 41 7.48 -1.01 -12.99
N THR A 42 6.28 -1.57 -13.06
CA THR A 42 5.10 -0.87 -13.56
C THR A 42 4.61 0.22 -12.60
N MET A 43 4.84 0.08 -11.29
CA MET A 43 4.50 1.08 -10.28
C MET A 43 5.31 0.91 -9.00
N ASP A 44 5.66 2.02 -8.36
CA ASP A 44 6.15 2.04 -6.98
C ASP A 44 4.97 1.92 -6.01
N ILE A 45 5.07 0.99 -5.07
CA ILE A 45 4.05 0.78 -4.04
C ILE A 45 4.69 1.01 -2.67
N LEU A 46 4.40 2.18 -2.07
CA LEU A 46 4.92 2.58 -0.77
C LEU A 46 4.05 1.96 0.32
N LEU A 47 4.62 1.14 1.20
CA LEU A 47 3.91 0.33 2.17
C LEU A 47 4.13 0.83 3.60
N ILE A 48 3.07 1.28 4.28
CA ILE A 48 3.13 1.85 5.63
C ILE A 48 2.38 0.95 6.61
N GLY A 49 3.09 0.39 7.59
CA GLY A 49 2.50 -0.39 8.67
C GLY A 49 1.70 0.47 9.66
N GLY A 50 0.70 -0.13 10.29
CA GLY A 50 -0.07 0.51 11.37
C GLY A 50 0.75 0.75 12.63
N LEU A 51 0.07 1.07 13.75
CA LEU A 51 0.74 1.25 15.03
C LEU A 51 1.55 -0.01 15.39
N TRP A 52 2.65 0.19 16.08
CA TRP A 52 3.62 -0.83 16.54
C TRP A 52 4.37 -1.60 15.45
N LEU A 53 4.11 -1.33 14.16
CA LEU A 53 4.70 -2.03 13.03
C LEU A 53 5.71 -1.13 12.31
N ASN A 54 6.75 -1.74 11.74
CA ASN A 54 7.68 -1.10 10.81
C ASN A 54 7.61 -1.75 9.42
N GLY A 55 8.51 -1.37 8.52
CA GLY A 55 8.50 -1.87 7.15
C GLY A 55 8.62 -3.38 7.01
N SER A 56 9.24 -4.09 7.96
CA SER A 56 9.46 -5.54 7.86
C SER A 56 8.17 -6.38 7.86
N VAL A 57 7.06 -5.83 8.38
CA VAL A 57 5.76 -6.52 8.35
C VAL A 57 5.30 -6.82 6.91
N TRP A 58 5.86 -6.12 5.94
CA TRP A 58 5.49 -6.22 4.53
C TRP A 58 6.35 -7.21 3.71
N ASP A 59 7.39 -7.84 4.28
CA ASP A 59 8.38 -8.63 3.54
C ASP A 59 7.73 -9.70 2.66
N ARG A 60 6.71 -10.40 3.17
CA ARG A 60 5.98 -11.44 2.42
C ARG A 60 5.10 -10.87 1.30
N VAL A 61 4.51 -9.70 1.52
CA VAL A 61 3.71 -8.97 0.52
C VAL A 61 4.64 -8.41 -0.55
N ALA A 62 5.75 -7.81 -0.14
CA ALA A 62 6.75 -7.22 -1.02
C ALA A 62 7.30 -8.25 -2.03
N SER A 63 7.74 -9.41 -1.56
CA SER A 63 8.22 -10.49 -2.44
C SER A 63 7.20 -10.90 -3.50
N THR A 64 5.91 -10.90 -3.15
CA THR A 64 4.86 -11.22 -4.12
C THR A 64 4.62 -10.06 -5.11
N LEU A 65 4.63 -8.81 -4.65
CA LEU A 65 4.49 -7.63 -5.52
C LEU A 65 5.63 -7.53 -6.55
N GLU A 66 6.87 -7.83 -6.14
CA GLU A 66 8.02 -7.93 -7.05
C GLU A 66 7.79 -8.97 -8.14
N SER A 67 7.29 -10.16 -7.76
CA SER A 67 6.98 -11.22 -8.73
C SER A 67 5.84 -10.85 -9.69
N LEU A 68 5.01 -9.87 -9.32
CA LEU A 68 3.93 -9.31 -10.15
C LEU A 68 4.38 -8.09 -10.97
N GLY A 69 5.67 -7.71 -10.89
CA GLY A 69 6.26 -6.65 -11.71
C GLY A 69 6.15 -5.24 -11.13
N HIS A 70 5.82 -5.09 -9.85
CA HIS A 70 5.82 -3.80 -9.15
C HIS A 70 7.07 -3.63 -8.29
N ARG A 71 7.35 -2.41 -7.88
CA ARG A 71 8.42 -2.09 -6.93
C ARG A 71 7.84 -1.76 -5.57
N PRO A 72 7.75 -2.74 -4.64
CA PRO A 72 7.34 -2.45 -3.27
C PRO A 72 8.44 -1.67 -2.54
N VAL A 73 8.01 -0.70 -1.74
CA VAL A 73 8.89 0.12 -0.90
C VAL A 73 8.33 0.11 0.52
N PRO A 74 8.65 -0.92 1.34
CA PRO A 74 8.29 -0.95 2.75
C PRO A 74 8.95 0.20 3.51
N LEU A 75 8.16 1.02 4.20
CA LEU A 75 8.66 2.18 4.93
C LEU A 75 8.81 1.85 6.42
N THR A 76 9.99 2.12 6.96
CA THR A 76 10.22 2.24 8.41
C THR A 76 10.29 3.73 8.72
N LEU A 77 9.29 4.22 9.46
CA LEU A 77 9.14 5.64 9.74
C LEU A 77 9.87 6.03 11.03
N PRO A 78 10.19 7.33 11.23
CA PRO A 78 10.75 7.83 12.48
C PRO A 78 9.94 7.36 13.71
N GLY A 79 10.64 6.83 14.70
CA GLY A 79 10.03 6.24 15.90
C GLY A 79 9.62 4.77 15.77
N GLN A 80 9.84 4.13 14.62
CA GLN A 80 9.55 2.70 14.41
C GLN A 80 10.82 1.84 14.54
N GLY A 81 11.52 1.95 15.67
CA GLY A 81 12.73 1.16 15.96
C GLY A 81 14.04 1.74 15.44
N ASP A 82 14.03 2.94 14.90
CA ASP A 82 15.20 3.70 14.42
C ASP A 82 15.95 4.46 15.52
N GLY A 83 15.50 4.34 16.78
CA GLY A 83 16.04 5.07 17.93
C GLY A 83 15.48 6.50 18.11
N SER A 84 14.59 6.96 17.26
CA SER A 84 13.97 8.32 17.32
C SER A 84 12.80 8.37 18.30
N ALA A 85 13.06 8.21 19.60
CA ALA A 85 12.02 8.19 20.65
C ALA A 85 11.22 9.51 20.75
N SER A 86 11.73 10.61 20.21
CA SER A 86 11.07 11.93 20.15
C SER A 86 10.37 12.22 18.83
N ALA A 87 10.27 11.23 17.93
CA ALA A 87 9.60 11.41 16.65
C ALA A 87 8.16 11.91 16.82
N THR A 88 7.74 12.77 15.90
CA THR A 88 6.40 13.35 15.84
C THR A 88 5.62 12.80 14.64
N LEU A 89 4.31 13.03 14.60
CA LEU A 89 3.49 12.72 13.43
C LEU A 89 4.04 13.44 12.17
N GLU A 90 4.45 14.69 12.29
CA GLU A 90 4.99 15.47 11.16
C GLU A 90 6.32 14.88 10.65
N ASP A 91 7.17 14.32 11.51
CA ASP A 91 8.37 13.60 11.08
C ASP A 91 8.02 12.36 10.27
N GLN A 92 6.98 11.61 10.66
CA GLN A 92 6.50 10.46 9.88
C GLN A 92 5.88 10.89 8.54
N VAL A 93 5.07 11.96 8.55
CA VAL A 93 4.54 12.54 7.30
C VAL A 93 5.69 12.97 6.39
N ALA A 94 6.69 13.67 6.91
CA ALA A 94 7.84 14.11 6.12
C ALA A 94 8.60 12.92 5.49
N ALA A 95 8.76 11.81 6.22
CA ALA A 95 9.39 10.60 5.70
C ALA A 95 8.56 9.95 4.58
N VAL A 96 7.23 9.88 4.72
CA VAL A 96 6.34 9.40 3.66
C VAL A 96 6.44 10.29 2.42
N LEU A 97 6.40 11.62 2.60
CA LEU A 97 6.52 12.57 1.48
C LEU A 97 7.87 12.46 0.77
N ALA A 98 8.95 12.25 1.52
CA ALA A 98 10.27 12.03 0.92
C ALA A 98 10.28 10.77 0.04
N ALA A 99 9.60 9.68 0.44
CA ALA A 99 9.45 8.49 -0.37
C ALA A 99 8.59 8.74 -1.63
N VAL A 100 7.50 9.50 -1.49
CA VAL A 100 6.66 9.92 -2.64
C VAL A 100 7.47 10.77 -3.64
N ASP A 101 8.23 11.73 -3.13
CA ASP A 101 9.03 12.63 -3.97
C ASP A 101 10.21 11.90 -4.64
N ALA A 102 10.69 10.80 -4.07
CA ALA A 102 11.76 9.96 -4.63
C ALA A 102 11.27 8.95 -5.69
N ALA A 103 9.97 8.65 -5.73
CA ALA A 103 9.41 7.76 -6.74
C ALA A 103 9.51 8.41 -8.14
N PRO A 104 9.99 7.68 -9.18
CA PRO A 104 10.19 8.25 -10.53
C PRO A 104 8.87 8.67 -11.17
N GLU A 105 7.81 7.92 -10.94
CA GLU A 105 6.44 8.21 -11.42
C GLU A 105 5.48 8.28 -10.22
N GLY A 106 4.20 8.49 -10.47
CA GLY A 106 3.19 8.55 -9.42
C GLY A 106 3.06 7.22 -8.66
N PRO A 107 3.50 7.12 -7.40
CA PRO A 107 3.39 5.90 -6.63
C PRO A 107 1.96 5.65 -6.13
N MET A 108 1.66 4.40 -5.78
CA MET A 108 0.57 4.08 -4.89
C MET A 108 1.07 4.12 -3.44
N VAL A 109 0.37 4.83 -2.56
CA VAL A 109 0.66 4.86 -1.13
C VAL A 109 -0.34 3.98 -0.39
N VAL A 110 0.18 2.96 0.30
CA VAL A 110 -0.61 1.99 1.05
C VAL A 110 -0.48 2.27 2.53
N GLY A 111 -1.59 2.50 3.21
CA GLY A 111 -1.66 2.63 4.67
C GLY A 111 -2.47 1.49 5.29
N HIS A 112 -1.94 0.87 6.33
CA HIS A 112 -2.65 -0.12 7.12
C HIS A 112 -3.12 0.47 8.45
N SER A 113 -4.37 0.22 8.86
CA SER A 113 -4.90 0.64 10.16
C SER A 113 -4.74 2.16 10.39
N ALA A 114 -4.14 2.61 11.46
CA ALA A 114 -3.87 4.04 11.72
C ALA A 114 -3.10 4.72 10.58
N ALA A 115 -2.20 3.99 9.87
CA ALA A 115 -1.46 4.53 8.74
C ALA A 115 -2.33 4.86 7.51
N CYS A 116 -3.61 4.49 7.48
CA CYS A 116 -4.58 5.00 6.50
C CYS A 116 -4.60 6.54 6.53
N THR A 117 -4.47 7.14 7.71
CA THR A 117 -4.36 8.60 7.85
C THR A 117 -3.04 9.14 7.29
N LEU A 118 -1.91 8.43 7.44
CA LEU A 118 -0.63 8.85 6.84
C LEU A 118 -0.68 8.81 5.31
N ALA A 119 -1.28 7.76 4.74
CA ALA A 119 -1.49 7.66 3.29
C ALA A 119 -2.40 8.80 2.78
N TRP A 120 -3.43 9.16 3.55
CA TRP A 120 -4.31 10.28 3.21
C TRP A 120 -3.64 11.66 3.35
N LEU A 121 -2.76 11.83 4.35
CA LEU A 121 -1.92 13.01 4.49
C LEU A 121 -0.95 13.16 3.29
N ALA A 122 -0.45 12.05 2.74
CA ALA A 122 0.33 12.10 1.51
C ALA A 122 -0.52 12.59 0.33
N ALA A 123 -1.77 12.14 0.20
CA ALA A 123 -2.70 12.64 -0.81
C ALA A 123 -3.02 14.13 -0.64
N ASP A 124 -3.15 14.62 0.61
CA ASP A 124 -3.34 16.04 0.90
C ASP A 124 -2.12 16.89 0.53
N ARG A 125 -0.92 16.40 0.81
CA ARG A 125 0.32 17.17 0.62
C ARG A 125 0.91 17.06 -0.79
N ARG A 126 0.58 16.01 -1.54
CA ARG A 126 1.10 15.70 -2.89
C ARG A 126 0.04 15.14 -3.83
N PRO A 127 -1.16 15.77 -3.95
CA PRO A 127 -2.27 15.20 -4.73
C PRO A 127 -1.89 14.92 -6.19
N GLU A 128 -1.06 15.77 -6.79
CA GLU A 128 -0.62 15.62 -8.19
C GLU A 128 0.50 14.59 -8.39
N ARG A 129 1.08 14.08 -7.29
CA ARG A 129 2.19 13.12 -7.34
C ARG A 129 1.75 11.68 -7.15
N LEU A 130 0.55 11.43 -6.62
CA LEU A 130 0.08 10.09 -6.33
C LEU A 130 -0.80 9.57 -7.46
N ALA A 131 -0.54 8.33 -7.90
CA ALA A 131 -1.45 7.61 -8.78
C ALA A 131 -2.68 7.13 -8.00
N LYS A 132 -2.48 6.65 -6.77
CA LYS A 132 -3.56 6.06 -5.96
C LYS A 132 -3.19 6.00 -4.47
N VAL A 133 -4.21 5.92 -3.62
CA VAL A 133 -4.08 5.56 -2.21
C VAL A 133 -4.79 4.23 -1.96
N ALA A 134 -4.16 3.31 -1.23
CA ALA A 134 -4.77 2.09 -0.73
C ALA A 134 -4.86 2.14 0.80
N LEU A 135 -6.05 1.86 1.34
CA LEU A 135 -6.35 1.88 2.76
C LEU A 135 -6.75 0.46 3.18
N ILE A 136 -6.08 -0.10 4.17
CA ILE A 136 -6.28 -1.49 4.60
C ILE A 136 -6.72 -1.51 6.07
N GLY A 137 -7.90 -2.08 6.36
CA GLY A 137 -8.38 -2.27 7.73
C GLY A 137 -8.53 -0.95 8.50
N GLY A 138 -8.90 0.14 7.81
CA GLY A 138 -9.09 1.44 8.43
C GLY A 138 -9.45 2.54 7.46
N PHE A 139 -9.71 3.72 8.03
CA PHE A 139 -10.11 4.92 7.30
C PHE A 139 -9.32 6.14 7.78
N PRO A 140 -9.16 7.18 6.95
CA PRO A 140 -8.45 8.38 7.36
C PRO A 140 -9.27 9.24 8.32
N PHE A 141 -8.60 9.83 9.29
CA PHE A 141 -9.19 10.87 10.13
C PHE A 141 -9.27 12.21 9.39
N SER A 142 -10.30 12.97 9.74
CA SER A 142 -10.50 14.32 9.24
C SER A 142 -9.56 15.34 9.89
N ASP A 143 -9.48 16.53 9.30
CA ASP A 143 -8.72 17.65 9.84
C ASP A 143 -9.08 17.96 11.29
N GLY A 144 -8.07 18.23 12.09
CA GLY A 144 -8.20 18.56 13.51
C GLY A 144 -8.30 17.37 14.46
N HIS A 145 -8.47 16.14 13.96
CA HIS A 145 -8.49 14.95 14.81
C HIS A 145 -7.08 14.57 15.27
N THR A 146 -7.00 13.87 16.38
CA THR A 146 -5.74 13.27 16.84
C THR A 146 -5.49 11.97 16.08
N TYR A 147 -4.23 11.71 15.69
CA TYR A 147 -3.85 10.61 14.82
C TYR A 147 -4.17 9.22 15.38
N ALA A 148 -3.87 8.96 16.66
CA ALA A 148 -4.05 7.64 17.27
C ALA A 148 -4.26 7.72 18.80
N ASP A 149 -5.25 8.48 19.24
CA ASP A 149 -5.53 8.70 20.67
C ASP A 149 -6.51 7.66 21.25
N PHE A 150 -6.34 6.37 20.89
CA PHE A 150 -7.21 5.30 21.39
C PHE A 150 -6.54 4.47 22.49
N PHE A 151 -5.23 4.62 22.69
CA PHE A 151 -4.46 3.81 23.63
C PHE A 151 -3.74 4.67 24.66
N GLU A 152 -3.52 4.10 25.84
CA GLU A 152 -2.88 4.79 26.94
C GLU A 152 -1.40 5.07 26.65
N VAL A 153 -0.97 6.31 26.92
CA VAL A 153 0.44 6.68 26.90
C VAL A 153 1.08 6.30 28.24
N ARG A 154 2.19 5.57 28.20
CA ARG A 154 3.01 5.20 29.35
C ARG A 154 4.47 5.58 29.06
N ASP A 155 5.09 6.28 29.97
CA ASP A 155 6.51 6.70 29.87
C ASP A 155 6.88 7.36 28.51
N GLY A 156 5.96 8.17 27.97
CA GLY A 156 6.17 8.91 26.72
C GLY A 156 5.94 8.11 25.43
N VAL A 157 5.46 6.88 25.53
CA VAL A 157 5.12 6.02 24.40
C VAL A 157 3.75 5.38 24.55
N VAL A 158 3.18 4.89 23.47
CA VAL A 158 2.02 3.98 23.43
C VAL A 158 2.56 2.57 23.22
N PRO A 159 2.65 1.73 24.27
CA PRO A 159 3.06 0.34 24.14
C PRO A 159 1.99 -0.47 23.41
N PHE A 160 2.37 -1.61 22.82
CA PHE A 160 1.39 -2.57 22.33
C PHE A 160 0.51 -3.04 23.49
N PRO A 161 -0.82 -2.92 23.38
CA PRO A 161 -1.72 -3.17 24.51
C PRO A 161 -1.99 -4.66 24.77
N GLY A 162 -1.34 -5.55 24.03
CA GLY A 162 -1.70 -6.96 23.94
C GLY A 162 -2.93 -7.16 23.04
N TRP A 163 -3.40 -8.40 22.99
CA TRP A 163 -4.46 -8.80 22.06
C TRP A 163 -5.89 -8.48 22.52
N GLY A 164 -6.10 -8.17 23.83
CA GLY A 164 -7.43 -7.91 24.37
C GLY A 164 -8.28 -6.89 23.60
N PRO A 165 -7.73 -5.74 23.15
CA PRO A 165 -8.49 -4.78 22.36
C PRO A 165 -8.89 -5.25 20.95
N PHE A 166 -8.30 -6.33 20.43
CA PHE A 166 -8.45 -6.85 19.08
C PHE A 166 -9.17 -8.22 19.05
N GLU A 167 -10.04 -8.49 19.99
CA GLU A 167 -10.76 -9.76 20.06
C GLU A 167 -11.77 -9.95 18.91
N GLY A 168 -12.06 -11.22 18.58
CA GLY A 168 -13.06 -11.58 17.58
C GLY A 168 -12.53 -11.59 16.14
N PRO A 169 -13.25 -11.00 15.18
CA PRO A 169 -12.89 -11.09 13.75
C PRO A 169 -11.48 -10.55 13.42
N GLU A 170 -11.00 -9.57 14.18
CA GLU A 170 -9.72 -8.90 13.91
C GLU A 170 -8.51 -9.86 13.97
N ILE A 171 -8.56 -10.86 14.86
CA ILE A 171 -7.45 -11.81 15.07
C ILE A 171 -7.83 -13.28 14.82
N ALA A 172 -9.01 -13.54 14.28
CA ALA A 172 -9.53 -14.90 14.14
C ALA A 172 -8.68 -15.78 13.19
N ASP A 173 -7.96 -15.17 12.27
CA ASP A 173 -7.12 -15.81 11.26
C ASP A 173 -5.62 -15.85 11.62
N LEU A 174 -5.24 -15.31 12.79
CA LEU A 174 -3.89 -15.41 13.32
C LEU A 174 -3.81 -16.60 14.28
N ASP A 175 -2.90 -17.53 14.02
CA ASP A 175 -2.55 -18.59 14.98
C ASP A 175 -1.72 -18.03 16.16
N ASP A 176 -1.46 -18.87 17.15
CA ASP A 176 -0.74 -18.46 18.35
C ASP A 176 0.70 -18.04 18.04
N GLU A 177 1.37 -18.70 17.08
CA GLU A 177 2.74 -18.37 16.66
C GLU A 177 2.80 -16.97 16.03
N ALA A 178 1.91 -16.68 15.09
CA ALA A 178 1.82 -15.36 14.44
C ALA A 178 1.52 -14.24 15.46
N ARG A 179 0.67 -14.52 16.45
CA ARG A 179 0.37 -13.57 17.53
C ARG A 179 1.59 -13.31 18.43
N GLU A 180 2.33 -14.37 18.78
CA GLU A 180 3.54 -14.25 19.58
C GLU A 180 4.62 -13.47 18.83
N GLU A 181 4.83 -13.77 17.54
CA GLU A 181 5.80 -13.06 16.69
C GLU A 181 5.46 -11.57 16.56
N LEU A 182 4.21 -11.23 16.24
CA LEU A 182 3.77 -9.84 16.13
C LEU A 182 3.92 -9.08 17.45
N ALA A 183 3.52 -9.69 18.58
CA ALA A 183 3.64 -9.08 19.89
C ALA A 183 5.11 -8.87 20.29
N ALA A 184 6.00 -9.82 19.96
CA ALA A 184 7.43 -9.72 20.24
C ALA A 184 8.13 -8.67 19.36
N ALA A 185 7.66 -8.48 18.11
CA ALA A 185 8.18 -7.49 17.17
C ALA A 185 7.57 -6.08 17.35
N ALA A 186 6.53 -5.95 18.19
CA ALA A 186 5.81 -4.70 18.38
C ALA A 186 6.71 -3.58 18.92
N ILE A 187 6.71 -2.45 18.24
CA ILE A 187 7.52 -1.27 18.56
C ILE A 187 6.64 -0.23 19.25
N PRO A 188 6.96 0.22 20.47
CA PRO A 188 6.20 1.27 21.14
C PRO A 188 6.16 2.55 20.29
N VAL A 189 4.97 3.14 20.14
CA VAL A 189 4.78 4.35 19.33
C VAL A 189 5.10 5.58 20.20
N PRO A 190 5.94 6.54 19.74
CA PRO A 190 6.17 7.78 20.47
C PRO A 190 4.87 8.54 20.72
N ALA A 191 4.66 9.05 21.93
CA ALA A 191 3.45 9.78 22.28
C ALA A 191 3.21 11.00 21.38
N ALA A 192 4.27 11.65 20.91
CA ALA A 192 4.18 12.80 20.00
C ALA A 192 3.70 12.40 18.59
N VAL A 193 3.89 11.12 18.17
CA VAL A 193 3.26 10.58 16.98
C VAL A 193 1.78 10.33 17.25
N ALA A 194 1.44 9.54 18.27
CA ALA A 194 0.07 9.14 18.55
C ALA A 194 -0.85 10.35 18.85
N LYS A 195 -0.35 11.35 19.57
CA LYS A 195 -1.07 12.60 19.92
C LYS A 195 -0.96 13.70 18.86
N GLY A 196 -0.27 13.43 17.75
CA GLY A 196 -0.18 14.38 16.64
C GLY A 196 -1.54 14.73 16.06
N VAL A 197 -1.74 15.99 15.71
CA VAL A 197 -3.00 16.46 15.14
C VAL A 197 -2.94 16.38 13.62
N VAL A 198 -3.90 15.69 13.03
CA VAL A 198 -4.08 15.59 11.57
C VAL A 198 -4.38 16.99 11.01
N ARG A 199 -3.66 17.37 9.95
CA ARG A 199 -3.82 18.67 9.27
C ARG A 199 -4.01 18.43 7.78
N LEU A 200 -5.25 18.62 7.32
CA LEU A 200 -5.66 18.49 5.93
C LEU A 200 -6.05 19.88 5.40
N ALA A 201 -5.49 20.29 4.28
CA ALA A 201 -5.67 21.63 3.74
C ALA A 201 -5.98 21.68 2.24
N ASP A 202 -5.56 20.68 1.46
CA ASP A 202 -5.72 20.67 0.00
C ASP A 202 -6.88 19.75 -0.42
N GLU A 203 -7.97 20.34 -0.90
CA GLU A 203 -9.15 19.59 -1.35
C GLU A 203 -8.88 18.73 -2.60
N ARG A 204 -7.78 18.95 -3.33
CA ARG A 204 -7.39 18.10 -4.47
C ARG A 204 -7.09 16.65 -4.05
N ARG A 205 -6.88 16.37 -2.75
CA ARG A 205 -6.79 15.00 -2.24
C ARG A 205 -8.02 14.16 -2.59
N PHE A 206 -9.20 14.79 -2.74
CA PHE A 206 -10.43 14.09 -3.12
C PHE A 206 -10.46 13.65 -4.58
N ASP A 207 -9.53 14.14 -5.40
CA ASP A 207 -9.37 13.74 -6.79
C ASP A 207 -8.46 12.51 -6.94
N VAL A 208 -7.66 12.20 -5.92
CA VAL A 208 -6.78 11.02 -5.89
C VAL A 208 -7.64 9.76 -5.76
N PRO A 209 -7.50 8.78 -6.66
CA PRO A 209 -8.24 7.51 -6.55
C PRO A 209 -7.89 6.75 -5.28
N VAL A 210 -8.89 6.14 -4.66
CA VAL A 210 -8.75 5.36 -3.43
C VAL A 210 -9.24 3.94 -3.65
N VAL A 211 -8.52 2.97 -3.12
CA VAL A 211 -9.02 1.62 -2.89
C VAL A 211 -9.01 1.32 -1.39
N VAL A 212 -10.14 0.85 -0.86
CA VAL A 212 -10.24 0.36 0.52
C VAL A 212 -10.26 -1.16 0.48
N VAL A 213 -9.27 -1.77 1.10
CA VAL A 213 -9.23 -3.22 1.33
C VAL A 213 -9.89 -3.50 2.67
N CYS A 214 -10.92 -4.35 2.65
CA CYS A 214 -11.83 -4.60 3.75
C CYS A 214 -11.57 -5.99 4.37
N PRO A 215 -10.67 -6.10 5.39
CA PRO A 215 -10.39 -7.41 5.99
C PRO A 215 -11.44 -7.83 7.02
N GLU A 216 -11.56 -7.15 8.15
CA GLU A 216 -12.46 -7.51 9.26
C GLU A 216 -13.90 -6.97 9.09
N PHE A 217 -14.16 -6.22 8.03
CA PHE A 217 -15.47 -5.71 7.64
C PHE A 217 -15.68 -5.88 6.14
N THR A 218 -16.93 -5.98 5.71
CA THR A 218 -17.26 -6.20 4.30
C THR A 218 -17.25 -4.91 3.48
N PRO A 219 -17.05 -4.98 2.15
CA PRO A 219 -17.24 -3.83 1.26
C PRO A 219 -18.62 -3.17 1.38
N ALA A 220 -19.66 -3.95 1.68
CA ALA A 220 -21.02 -3.41 1.89
C ALA A 220 -21.11 -2.55 3.14
N GLN A 221 -20.49 -2.98 4.25
CA GLN A 221 -20.42 -2.19 5.48
C GLN A 221 -19.59 -0.92 5.27
N ALA A 222 -18.42 -1.03 4.61
CA ALA A 222 -17.62 0.15 4.28
C ALA A 222 -18.41 1.16 3.44
N ARG A 223 -19.17 0.69 2.45
CA ARG A 223 -20.03 1.54 1.64
C ARG A 223 -21.11 2.24 2.48
N GLU A 224 -21.76 1.49 3.39
CA GLU A 224 -22.76 2.05 4.31
C GLU A 224 -22.17 3.17 5.19
N TRP A 225 -20.99 2.98 5.77
CA TRP A 225 -20.33 3.99 6.59
C TRP A 225 -19.92 5.23 5.77
N ILE A 226 -19.44 5.05 4.55
CA ILE A 226 -19.07 6.15 3.66
C ILE A 226 -20.32 6.94 3.26
N ASP A 227 -21.37 6.28 2.80
CA ASP A 227 -22.63 6.91 2.34
C ASP A 227 -23.39 7.53 3.52
N GLY A 228 -23.27 6.94 4.73
CA GLY A 228 -23.84 7.46 5.98
C GLY A 228 -23.12 8.68 6.53
N GLY A 229 -21.90 8.98 6.06
CA GLY A 229 -21.09 10.11 6.51
C GLY A 229 -20.22 9.82 7.74
N ASP A 230 -20.16 8.56 8.20
CA ASP A 230 -19.30 8.13 9.31
C ASP A 230 -17.80 8.23 8.93
N VAL A 231 -17.51 8.18 7.62
CA VAL A 231 -16.17 8.37 7.05
C VAL A 231 -16.15 9.60 6.13
N PRO A 232 -16.17 10.82 6.70
CA PRO A 232 -16.43 12.06 5.96
C PRO A 232 -15.37 12.39 4.90
N GLU A 233 -14.13 11.94 5.07
CA GLU A 233 -13.08 12.14 4.08
C GLU A 233 -13.36 11.32 2.81
N LEU A 234 -13.74 10.04 2.94
CA LEU A 234 -14.05 9.21 1.78
C LEU A 234 -15.44 9.50 1.18
N ALA A 235 -16.38 10.01 1.97
CA ALA A 235 -17.67 10.47 1.45
C ALA A 235 -17.53 11.62 0.43
N ARG A 236 -16.40 12.34 0.47
CA ARG A 236 -16.07 13.44 -0.46
C ARG A 236 -15.14 12.99 -1.60
N ALA A 237 -14.49 11.85 -1.49
CA ALA A 237 -13.59 11.36 -2.52
C ALA A 237 -14.37 10.98 -3.79
N LYS A 238 -13.82 11.33 -4.97
CA LYS A 238 -14.51 11.14 -6.27
C LYS A 238 -14.50 9.70 -6.74
N HIS A 239 -13.47 8.94 -6.38
CA HIS A 239 -13.25 7.58 -6.84
C HIS A 239 -12.84 6.71 -5.65
N VAL A 240 -13.76 5.88 -5.18
CA VAL A 240 -13.55 4.93 -4.07
C VAL A 240 -13.97 3.53 -4.51
N ASP A 241 -12.98 2.68 -4.71
CA ASP A 241 -13.15 1.26 -4.92
C ASP A 241 -13.08 0.51 -3.59
N LEU A 242 -13.80 -0.58 -3.47
CA LEU A 242 -13.81 -1.42 -2.28
C LEU A 242 -13.41 -2.84 -2.68
N ALA A 243 -12.40 -3.39 -2.02
CA ALA A 243 -11.90 -4.74 -2.25
C ALA A 243 -12.09 -5.59 -1.00
N ASP A 244 -12.70 -6.76 -1.16
CA ASP A 244 -12.87 -7.74 -0.10
C ASP A 244 -11.60 -8.59 0.06
N ILE A 245 -11.31 -9.00 1.31
CA ILE A 245 -10.30 -9.99 1.62
C ILE A 245 -10.74 -10.79 2.85
N ASP A 246 -10.79 -12.11 2.73
CA ASP A 246 -11.15 -13.01 3.84
C ASP A 246 -9.99 -13.10 4.85
N ALA A 247 -9.84 -12.07 5.68
CA ALA A 247 -8.77 -11.92 6.64
C ALA A 247 -9.21 -11.13 7.88
N GLY A 248 -8.43 -11.23 8.95
CA GLY A 248 -8.49 -10.30 10.08
C GLY A 248 -7.71 -9.03 9.83
N HIS A 249 -7.48 -8.26 10.89
CA HIS A 249 -6.89 -6.92 10.82
C HIS A 249 -5.46 -6.86 10.23
N TRP A 250 -4.73 -7.99 10.22
CA TRP A 250 -3.34 -8.08 9.73
C TRP A 250 -3.21 -8.96 8.46
N PRO A 251 -3.87 -8.61 7.33
CA PRO A 251 -3.83 -9.43 6.11
C PRO A 251 -2.42 -9.59 5.53
N MET A 252 -1.49 -8.67 5.82
CA MET A 252 -0.09 -8.79 5.42
C MET A 252 0.63 -9.97 6.10
N VAL A 253 0.10 -10.45 7.22
CA VAL A 253 0.62 -11.61 7.97
C VAL A 253 -0.14 -12.88 7.58
N SER A 254 -1.47 -12.86 7.62
CA SER A 254 -2.33 -14.03 7.43
C SER A 254 -2.59 -14.38 5.96
N ARG A 255 -2.69 -13.37 5.08
CA ARG A 255 -3.03 -13.51 3.65
C ARG A 255 -2.09 -12.71 2.72
N PRO A 256 -0.75 -12.78 2.89
CA PRO A 256 0.19 -11.88 2.19
C PRO A 256 0.10 -11.96 0.66
N VAL A 257 -0.09 -13.16 0.11
CA VAL A 257 -0.18 -13.37 -1.34
C VAL A 257 -1.47 -12.80 -1.92
N GLU A 258 -2.58 -12.98 -1.22
CA GLU A 258 -3.88 -12.46 -1.64
C GLU A 258 -3.90 -10.93 -1.58
N LEU A 259 -3.41 -10.36 -0.47
CA LEU A 259 -3.25 -8.92 -0.32
C LEU A 259 -2.38 -8.32 -1.42
N ALA A 260 -1.23 -8.94 -1.72
CA ALA A 260 -0.35 -8.48 -2.79
C ALA A 260 -1.04 -8.48 -4.16
N ARG A 261 -1.86 -9.49 -4.47
CA ARG A 261 -2.64 -9.54 -5.72
C ARG A 261 -3.70 -8.43 -5.80
N ILE A 262 -4.37 -8.14 -4.68
CA ILE A 262 -5.33 -7.04 -4.61
C ILE A 262 -4.62 -5.70 -4.86
N LEU A 263 -3.47 -5.47 -4.20
CA LEU A 263 -2.70 -4.24 -4.37
C LEU A 263 -2.14 -4.11 -5.80
N ALA A 264 -1.62 -5.20 -6.39
CA ALA A 264 -1.16 -5.20 -7.78
C ALA A 264 -2.30 -4.89 -8.76
N ALA A 265 -3.45 -5.54 -8.61
CA ALA A 265 -4.63 -5.27 -9.43
C ALA A 265 -5.11 -3.80 -9.30
N ALA A 266 -5.03 -3.23 -8.09
CA ALA A 266 -5.35 -1.83 -7.86
C ALA A 266 -4.31 -0.89 -8.50
N ALA A 267 -3.03 -1.26 -8.53
CA ALA A 267 -1.97 -0.51 -9.18
C ALA A 267 -2.11 -0.51 -10.71
N ASP A 268 -2.52 -1.64 -11.30
CA ASP A 268 -2.72 -1.80 -12.75
C ASP A 268 -3.99 -1.12 -13.27
N ALA A 269 -4.98 -0.90 -12.42
CA ALA A 269 -6.24 -0.23 -12.75
C ALA A 269 -6.06 1.30 -12.69
N THR A 270 -5.63 1.89 -13.81
CA THR A 270 -5.48 3.35 -14.00
C THR A 270 -6.60 3.95 -14.85
#